data_0217fb74ea769bdcbe0ad392eb6ae2cb
#
_entry.id   0217fb74ea769bdcbe0ad392eb6ae2cb
#
_cell.length_a   1.000
_cell.length_b   1.000
_cell.length_c   1.000
_cell.angle_alpha   90.00
_cell.angle_beta   90.00
_cell.angle_gamma   90.00
#
_symmetry.space_group_name_H-M   'P 1'
#
loop_
_entity.id
_entity.type
_entity.pdbx_description
1 polymer ?
#
loop_
_entity_poly.entity_id
_entity_poly.type
_entity_poly.pdbx_seq_one_letter_code
_entity_poly.pdbx_strand_id
1 'polypeptide(L)'
;MTIDLPLIWAGLIAFAVLAYVVLDGFDLGVGILFPLAKNTHDRDVMMNSVAPVWDGNETWLVLGGGGLMAVFPLAYATVLPALYAPITAMLLGLILRGVAFEFRWRTRRGQFLWDWTFSGGSLLATFAQGMALGALVQGIPVIDRTYSGGWWDWLTPFTLLTGIALVMGYALLGATWLVMKTEGELQEKSRRQAWVTAAGTIVLIGAVSLWTPFLKPIYFARWFAWPAMLFSAIVPLLVLACAYGLYAGLRDKSDYRPFLSSLGLFILCFVGLGISFYPYIVPPSLSIWDAAAPDKSLGFLLVGALVLMPLILAYTAYSYWVFRGKVDPHEGYH
;
A
#
# COMPACT_ATOMS: atom_id res chain seq x y z
N MET A 1 -30.36 -15.93 10.83
CA MET A 1 -29.23 -15.55 9.96
C MET A 1 -27.97 -16.05 10.65
N THR A 2 -27.28 -17.02 10.10
CA THR A 2 -25.95 -17.42 10.58
C THR A 2 -24.95 -16.34 10.12
N ILE A 3 -24.19 -15.83 11.06
CA ILE A 3 -23.15 -14.83 10.78
C ILE A 3 -22.06 -15.52 9.94
N ASP A 4 -21.72 -14.97 8.77
CA ASP A 4 -20.64 -15.46 7.91
C ASP A 4 -19.28 -14.93 8.45
N LEU A 5 -18.69 -15.68 9.39
CA LEU A 5 -17.42 -15.32 10.02
C LEU A 5 -16.26 -15.24 9.03
N PRO A 6 -16.09 -16.16 8.06
CA PRO A 6 -15.05 -16.05 7.03
C PRO A 6 -15.15 -14.74 6.24
N LEU A 7 -16.34 -14.33 5.82
CA LEU A 7 -16.51 -13.10 5.06
C LEU A 7 -16.19 -11.84 5.89
N ILE A 8 -16.61 -11.80 7.17
CA ILE A 8 -16.28 -10.71 8.08
C ILE A 8 -14.76 -10.58 8.22
N TRP A 9 -14.08 -11.70 8.43
CA TRP A 9 -12.63 -11.70 8.57
C TRP A 9 -11.90 -11.34 7.28
N ALA A 10 -12.40 -11.76 6.11
CA ALA A 10 -11.85 -11.31 4.83
C ALA A 10 -11.94 -9.78 4.70
N GLY A 11 -13.06 -9.19 5.13
CA GLY A 11 -13.22 -7.73 5.19
C GLY A 11 -12.25 -7.05 6.17
N LEU A 12 -12.05 -7.61 7.36
CA LEU A 12 -11.11 -7.06 8.36
C LEU A 12 -9.66 -7.12 7.89
N ILE A 13 -9.23 -8.25 7.28
CA ILE A 13 -7.88 -8.38 6.71
C ILE A 13 -7.70 -7.43 5.52
N ALA A 14 -8.69 -7.35 4.62
CA ALA A 14 -8.65 -6.40 3.51
C ALA A 14 -8.56 -4.94 4.01
N PHE A 15 -9.28 -4.59 5.07
CA PHE A 15 -9.17 -3.27 5.70
C PHE A 15 -7.78 -3.03 6.29
N ALA A 16 -7.19 -4.00 6.99
CA ALA A 16 -5.83 -3.87 7.54
C ALA A 16 -4.78 -3.64 6.43
N VAL A 17 -4.88 -4.41 5.33
CA VAL A 17 -4.00 -4.24 4.17
C VAL A 17 -4.22 -2.89 3.50
N LEU A 18 -5.47 -2.44 3.35
CA LEU A 18 -5.78 -1.11 2.81
C LEU A 18 -5.21 0.00 3.70
N ALA A 19 -5.38 -0.11 5.02
CA ALA A 19 -4.82 0.84 5.97
C ALA A 19 -3.29 0.92 5.86
N TYR A 20 -2.60 -0.24 5.77
CA TYR A 20 -1.17 -0.28 5.51
C TYR A 20 -0.79 0.42 4.21
N VAL A 21 -1.43 0.05 3.08
CA VAL A 21 -1.14 0.63 1.76
C VAL A 21 -1.32 2.15 1.73
N VAL A 22 -2.33 2.65 2.41
CA VAL A 22 -2.68 4.08 2.43
C VAL A 22 -1.78 4.86 3.40
N LEU A 23 -1.54 4.32 4.59
CA LEU A 23 -0.82 5.02 5.65
C LEU A 23 0.70 4.88 5.50
N ASP A 24 1.22 3.66 5.33
CA ASP A 24 2.67 3.47 5.10
C ASP A 24 3.09 3.83 3.66
N GLY A 25 2.14 3.88 2.72
CA GLY A 25 2.42 4.22 1.33
C GLY A 25 2.98 5.62 1.14
N PHE A 26 2.52 6.64 1.86
CA PHE A 26 3.12 7.97 1.77
C PHE A 26 4.46 8.04 2.51
N ASP A 27 4.66 7.28 3.59
CA ASP A 27 5.93 7.19 4.30
C ASP A 27 7.03 6.61 3.40
N LEU A 28 6.73 5.48 2.73
CA LEU A 28 7.60 4.87 1.73
C LEU A 28 7.82 5.82 0.55
N GLY A 29 6.78 6.55 0.15
CA GLY A 29 6.84 7.55 -0.91
C GLY A 29 7.81 8.70 -0.59
N VAL A 30 7.81 9.20 0.64
CA VAL A 30 8.80 10.18 1.11
C VAL A 30 10.20 9.60 1.03
N GLY A 31 10.40 8.34 1.44
CA GLY A 31 11.68 7.64 1.31
C GLY A 31 12.17 7.51 -0.13
N ILE A 32 11.28 7.20 -1.08
CA ILE A 32 11.61 7.13 -2.51
C ILE A 32 12.06 8.49 -3.05
N LEU A 33 11.41 9.58 -2.62
CA LEU A 33 11.73 10.94 -3.06
C LEU A 33 12.94 11.57 -2.33
N PHE A 34 13.37 10.96 -1.24
CA PHE A 34 14.42 11.49 -0.36
C PHE A 34 15.73 11.88 -1.06
N PRO A 35 16.27 11.10 -2.03
CA PRO A 35 17.49 11.47 -2.75
C PRO A 35 17.35 12.73 -3.62
N LEU A 36 16.12 13.15 -3.92
CA LEU A 36 15.86 14.34 -4.74
C LEU A 36 15.95 15.64 -3.92
N ALA A 37 16.05 15.55 -2.59
CA ALA A 37 16.33 16.67 -1.72
C ALA A 37 17.80 17.09 -1.85
N LYS A 38 18.07 18.38 -2.11
CA LYS A 38 19.40 18.90 -2.45
C LYS A 38 20.28 19.11 -1.23
N ASN A 39 19.70 19.40 -0.08
CA ASN A 39 20.43 19.75 1.14
C ASN A 39 19.95 18.92 2.33
N THR A 40 20.75 18.90 3.40
CA THR A 40 20.45 18.14 4.62
C THR A 40 19.21 18.67 5.31
N HIS A 41 18.99 19.97 5.30
CA HIS A 41 17.81 20.57 5.92
C HIS A 41 16.48 20.10 5.28
N ASP A 42 16.41 20.11 3.93
CA ASP A 42 15.22 19.57 3.23
C ASP A 42 14.99 18.09 3.61
N ARG A 43 16.07 17.29 3.70
CA ARG A 43 15.99 15.88 4.12
C ARG A 43 15.48 15.71 5.54
N ASP A 44 15.95 16.58 6.46
CA ASP A 44 15.50 16.56 7.85
C ASP A 44 14.00 16.87 7.94
N VAL A 45 13.53 17.90 7.23
CA VAL A 45 12.10 18.24 7.16
C VAL A 45 11.28 17.10 6.55
N MET A 46 11.75 16.46 5.47
CA MET A 46 11.06 15.32 4.86
C MET A 46 10.94 14.16 5.85
N MET A 47 11.99 13.80 6.55
CA MET A 47 11.98 12.71 7.53
C MET A 47 11.09 13.05 8.73
N ASN A 48 11.17 14.28 9.25
CA ASN A 48 10.33 14.74 10.35
C ASN A 48 8.83 14.73 10.00
N SER A 49 8.48 14.87 8.72
CA SER A 49 7.07 14.85 8.30
C SER A 49 6.39 13.50 8.52
N VAL A 50 7.13 12.41 8.57
CA VAL A 50 6.64 11.04 8.72
C VAL A 50 7.07 10.40 10.05
N ALA A 51 8.12 10.92 10.69
CA ALA A 51 8.67 10.39 11.93
C ALA A 51 7.66 10.14 13.05
N PRO A 52 6.63 10.97 13.28
CA PRO A 52 5.67 10.73 14.36
C PRO A 52 4.69 9.58 14.10
N VAL A 53 4.56 9.09 12.87
CA VAL A 53 3.47 8.17 12.47
C VAL A 53 3.94 6.87 11.81
N TRP A 54 5.18 6.80 11.29
CA TRP A 54 5.65 5.69 10.47
C TRP A 54 5.55 4.32 11.15
N ASP A 55 5.91 4.20 12.42
CA ASP A 55 5.89 2.93 13.17
C ASP A 55 4.44 2.44 13.36
N GLY A 56 3.53 3.38 13.71
CA GLY A 56 2.10 3.08 13.80
C GLY A 56 1.48 2.68 12.47
N ASN A 57 1.94 3.27 11.37
CA ASN A 57 1.48 2.92 10.01
C ASN A 57 1.93 1.51 9.60
N GLU A 58 3.18 1.14 9.92
CA GLU A 58 3.73 -0.18 9.62
C GLU A 58 3.05 -1.30 10.42
N THR A 59 2.49 -1.00 11.61
CA THR A 59 1.75 -1.96 12.44
C THR A 59 0.56 -2.61 11.69
N TRP A 60 -0.05 -1.92 10.74
CA TRP A 60 -1.15 -2.48 9.93
C TRP A 60 -0.71 -3.66 9.05
N LEU A 61 0.56 -3.68 8.60
CA LEU A 61 1.14 -4.82 7.89
C LEU A 61 1.21 -6.06 8.81
N VAL A 62 1.62 -5.87 10.06
CA VAL A 62 1.70 -6.96 11.05
C VAL A 62 0.31 -7.54 11.32
N LEU A 63 -0.71 -6.66 11.45
CA LEU A 63 -2.10 -7.09 11.62
C LEU A 63 -2.60 -7.86 10.37
N GLY A 64 -2.29 -7.37 9.16
CA GLY A 64 -2.64 -8.05 7.91
C GLY A 64 -2.00 -9.43 7.77
N GLY A 65 -0.70 -9.52 7.97
CA GLY A 65 0.06 -10.77 7.84
C GLY A 65 -0.22 -11.78 8.96
N GLY A 66 -0.20 -11.35 10.22
CA GLY A 66 -0.52 -12.17 11.38
C GLY A 66 -1.99 -12.60 11.39
N GLY A 67 -2.89 -11.68 11.02
CA GLY A 67 -4.31 -11.98 10.84
C GLY A 67 -4.55 -13.01 9.73
N LEU A 68 -3.88 -12.87 8.58
CA LEU A 68 -3.98 -13.85 7.49
C LEU A 68 -3.56 -15.25 7.97
N MET A 69 -2.48 -15.35 8.73
CA MET A 69 -2.01 -16.63 9.29
C MET A 69 -3.04 -17.24 10.26
N ALA A 70 -3.62 -16.44 11.13
CA ALA A 70 -4.53 -16.92 12.18
C ALA A 70 -5.92 -17.29 11.63
N VAL A 71 -6.43 -16.53 10.64
CA VAL A 71 -7.80 -16.62 10.13
C VAL A 71 -7.89 -17.42 8.84
N PHE A 72 -6.91 -17.30 7.95
CA PHE A 72 -6.83 -18.00 6.67
C PHE A 72 -5.53 -18.78 6.52
N PRO A 73 -5.29 -19.78 7.40
CA PRO A 73 -4.01 -20.48 7.45
C PRO A 73 -3.63 -21.17 6.14
N LEU A 74 -4.61 -21.65 5.37
CA LEU A 74 -4.37 -22.27 4.07
C LEU A 74 -3.91 -21.23 3.03
N ALA A 75 -4.52 -20.03 3.02
CA ALA A 75 -4.08 -18.95 2.15
C ALA A 75 -2.66 -18.51 2.51
N TYR A 76 -2.38 -18.36 3.81
CA TYR A 76 -1.03 -18.03 4.29
C TYR A 76 0.00 -19.06 3.85
N ALA A 77 -0.28 -20.36 4.08
CA ALA A 77 0.60 -21.47 3.69
C ALA A 77 0.82 -21.61 2.18
N THR A 78 -0.07 -21.05 1.38
CA THR A 78 0.01 -21.07 -0.10
C THR A 78 0.73 -19.83 -0.64
N VAL A 79 0.38 -18.65 -0.13
CA VAL A 79 0.90 -17.37 -0.61
C VAL A 79 2.37 -17.17 -0.22
N LEU A 80 2.76 -17.53 1.01
CA LEU A 80 4.14 -17.32 1.46
C LEU A 80 5.19 -18.09 0.65
N PRO A 81 5.04 -19.39 0.37
CA PRO A 81 5.99 -20.10 -0.50
C PRO A 81 6.02 -19.54 -1.93
N ALA A 82 4.87 -19.19 -2.49
CA ALA A 82 4.76 -18.63 -3.84
C ALA A 82 5.46 -17.26 -3.97
N LEU A 83 5.38 -16.44 -2.93
CA LEU A 83 5.87 -15.06 -2.90
C LEU A 83 7.05 -14.88 -1.95
N TYR A 84 7.75 -15.96 -1.61
CA TYR A 84 8.83 -15.94 -0.62
C TYR A 84 9.89 -14.87 -0.90
N ALA A 85 10.39 -14.80 -2.14
CA ALA A 85 11.42 -13.85 -2.50
C ALA A 85 10.95 -12.38 -2.41
N PRO A 86 9.84 -11.96 -3.05
CA PRO A 86 9.38 -10.58 -2.93
C PRO A 86 8.94 -10.21 -1.51
N ILE A 87 8.31 -11.11 -0.74
CA ILE A 87 7.94 -10.81 0.65
C ILE A 87 9.19 -10.65 1.52
N THR A 88 10.19 -11.51 1.36
CA THR A 88 11.46 -11.37 2.10
C THR A 88 12.18 -10.07 1.72
N ALA A 89 12.23 -9.72 0.44
CA ALA A 89 12.83 -8.47 -0.03
C ALA A 89 12.08 -7.24 0.54
N MET A 90 10.74 -7.29 0.59
CA MET A 90 9.91 -6.26 1.20
C MET A 90 10.26 -6.07 2.68
N LEU A 91 10.30 -7.15 3.46
CA LEU A 91 10.62 -7.10 4.89
C LEU A 91 12.04 -6.58 5.14
N LEU A 92 13.02 -7.01 4.35
CA LEU A 92 14.39 -6.48 4.44
C LEU A 92 14.43 -4.98 4.12
N GLY A 93 13.67 -4.52 3.12
CA GLY A 93 13.53 -3.11 2.80
C GLY A 93 12.94 -2.30 3.97
N LEU A 94 11.89 -2.80 4.62
CA LEU A 94 11.27 -2.17 5.79
C LEU A 94 12.24 -2.12 6.97
N ILE A 95 13.00 -3.20 7.25
CA ILE A 95 14.04 -3.21 8.29
C ILE A 95 15.09 -2.13 8.01
N LEU A 96 15.60 -2.04 6.78
CA LEU A 96 16.59 -1.04 6.39
C LEU A 96 16.05 0.38 6.61
N ARG A 97 14.79 0.63 6.23
CA ARG A 97 14.11 1.91 6.44
C ARG A 97 14.00 2.23 7.93
N GLY A 98 13.49 1.31 8.74
CA GLY A 98 13.31 1.51 10.18
C GLY A 98 14.64 1.77 10.91
N VAL A 99 15.68 1.01 10.58
CA VAL A 99 17.03 1.23 11.14
C VAL A 99 17.56 2.62 10.76
N ALA A 100 17.30 3.08 9.53
CA ALA A 100 17.73 4.41 9.08
C ALA A 100 17.06 5.53 9.89
N PHE A 101 15.79 5.42 10.28
CA PHE A 101 15.12 6.38 11.16
C PHE A 101 15.86 6.58 12.47
N GLU A 102 16.27 5.48 13.13
CA GLU A 102 16.91 5.53 14.44
C GLU A 102 18.36 6.01 14.38
N PHE A 103 19.12 5.54 13.40
CA PHE A 103 20.57 5.76 13.37
C PHE A 103 21.01 7.03 12.65
N ARG A 104 20.24 7.54 11.70
CA ARG A 104 20.57 8.75 10.95
C ARG A 104 20.78 9.96 11.86
N TRP A 105 19.93 10.15 12.85
CA TRP A 105 20.02 11.28 13.80
C TRP A 105 21.19 11.17 14.78
N ARG A 106 21.61 9.95 15.08
CA ARG A 106 22.72 9.67 16.01
C ARG A 106 24.09 9.65 15.31
N THR A 107 24.12 9.66 13.99
CA THR A 107 25.34 9.51 13.19
C THR A 107 25.77 10.85 12.60
N ARG A 108 26.89 11.39 13.08
CA ARG A 108 27.46 12.64 12.53
C ARG A 108 28.30 12.40 11.28
N ARG A 109 29.15 11.34 11.27
CA ARG A 109 29.97 10.95 10.12
C ARG A 109 29.33 9.78 9.41
N GLY A 110 29.13 9.89 8.08
CA GLY A 110 28.47 8.83 7.30
C GLY A 110 26.93 8.90 7.27
N GLN A 111 26.32 10.02 7.62
CA GLN A 111 24.87 10.23 7.55
C GLN A 111 24.30 9.92 6.16
N PHE A 112 25.08 10.15 5.09
CA PHE A 112 24.72 9.80 3.72
C PHE A 112 24.42 8.30 3.52
N LEU A 113 25.06 7.41 4.29
CA LEU A 113 24.78 5.97 4.23
C LEU A 113 23.34 5.69 4.71
N TRP A 114 22.93 6.35 5.77
CA TRP A 114 21.54 6.24 6.28
C TRP A 114 20.53 6.88 5.34
N ASP A 115 20.90 7.99 4.66
CA ASP A 115 20.07 8.58 3.61
C ASP A 115 19.80 7.58 2.48
N TRP A 116 20.83 6.88 2.01
CA TRP A 116 20.70 5.82 1.00
C TRP A 116 19.97 4.58 1.53
N THR A 117 20.20 4.22 2.78
CA THR A 117 19.53 3.10 3.43
C THR A 117 18.02 3.37 3.58
N PHE A 118 17.66 4.58 3.97
CA PHE A 118 16.25 5.01 4.04
C PHE A 118 15.55 4.96 2.68
N SER A 119 16.18 5.55 1.67
CA SER A 119 15.62 5.58 0.32
C SER A 119 15.64 4.21 -0.36
N GLY A 120 16.74 3.50 -0.30
CA GLY A 120 16.88 2.17 -0.90
C GLY A 120 15.98 1.14 -0.25
N GLY A 121 15.83 1.19 1.08
CA GLY A 121 14.88 0.35 1.82
C GLY A 121 13.44 0.63 1.42
N SER A 122 13.04 1.90 1.33
CA SER A 122 11.71 2.31 0.89
C SER A 122 11.42 1.88 -0.55
N LEU A 123 12.39 2.06 -1.46
CA LEU A 123 12.26 1.64 -2.85
C LEU A 123 12.14 0.12 -2.98
N LEU A 124 13.00 -0.63 -2.29
CA LEU A 124 13.00 -2.09 -2.29
C LEU A 124 11.69 -2.64 -1.73
N ALA A 125 11.23 -2.13 -0.58
CA ALA A 125 9.98 -2.56 0.04
C ALA A 125 8.79 -2.31 -0.89
N THR A 126 8.69 -1.12 -1.47
CA THR A 126 7.60 -0.75 -2.38
C THR A 126 7.60 -1.58 -3.65
N PHE A 127 8.76 -1.73 -4.28
CA PHE A 127 8.87 -2.50 -5.53
C PHE A 127 8.51 -3.96 -5.31
N ALA A 128 9.05 -4.58 -4.26
CA ALA A 128 8.77 -5.96 -3.89
C ALA A 128 7.29 -6.19 -3.52
N GLN A 129 6.67 -5.24 -2.81
CA GLN A 129 5.24 -5.25 -2.51
C GLN A 129 4.40 -5.20 -3.79
N GLY A 130 4.74 -4.34 -4.74
CA GLY A 130 4.06 -4.27 -6.03
C GLY A 130 4.21 -5.55 -6.85
N MET A 131 5.39 -6.19 -6.82
CA MET A 131 5.59 -7.49 -7.46
C MET A 131 4.75 -8.60 -6.81
N ALA A 132 4.69 -8.63 -5.47
CA ALA A 132 3.87 -9.59 -4.74
C ALA A 132 2.38 -9.42 -5.08
N LEU A 133 1.89 -8.17 -5.15
CA LEU A 133 0.53 -7.87 -5.60
C LEU A 133 0.28 -8.35 -7.03
N GLY A 134 1.20 -8.06 -7.96
CA GLY A 134 1.10 -8.49 -9.35
C GLY A 134 1.02 -10.01 -9.49
N ALA A 135 1.84 -10.75 -8.75
CA ALA A 135 1.82 -12.20 -8.76
C ALA A 135 0.51 -12.77 -8.19
N LEU A 136 -0.04 -12.15 -7.13
CA LEU A 136 -1.35 -12.52 -6.61
C LEU A 136 -2.47 -12.27 -7.63
N VAL A 137 -2.43 -11.16 -8.37
CA VAL A 137 -3.38 -10.85 -9.46
C VAL A 137 -3.27 -11.85 -10.60
N GLN A 138 -2.06 -12.28 -10.98
CA GLN A 138 -1.86 -13.31 -11.99
C GLN A 138 -2.39 -14.68 -11.55
N GLY A 139 -2.56 -14.87 -10.25
CA GLY A 139 -3.04 -16.11 -9.65
C GLY A 139 -1.93 -17.11 -9.34
N ILE A 140 -2.03 -17.70 -8.17
CA ILE A 140 -1.08 -18.67 -7.63
C ILE A 140 -1.60 -20.08 -7.94
N PRO A 141 -0.80 -20.97 -8.58
CA PRO A 141 -1.22 -22.35 -8.83
C PRO A 141 -1.24 -23.15 -7.52
N VAL A 142 -2.38 -23.79 -7.25
CA VAL A 142 -2.60 -24.61 -6.04
C VAL A 142 -3.09 -25.98 -6.48
N ILE A 143 -2.38 -27.03 -6.06
CA ILE A 143 -2.76 -28.44 -6.23
C ILE A 143 -2.70 -29.10 -4.84
N ASP A 144 -3.67 -29.89 -4.50
CA ASP A 144 -3.76 -30.59 -3.21
C ASP A 144 -3.53 -29.68 -2.00
N ARG A 145 -4.11 -28.47 -2.04
CA ARG A 145 -4.02 -27.44 -0.99
C ARG A 145 -2.60 -26.90 -0.74
N THR A 146 -1.70 -27.08 -1.70
CA THR A 146 -0.32 -26.60 -1.63
C THR A 146 0.05 -25.81 -2.87
N TYR A 147 1.03 -24.88 -2.73
CA TYR A 147 1.62 -24.20 -3.87
C TYR A 147 2.34 -25.22 -4.77
N SER A 148 2.01 -25.24 -6.05
CA SER A 148 2.53 -26.20 -7.04
C SER A 148 3.39 -25.57 -8.14
N GLY A 149 3.72 -24.28 -8.00
CA GLY A 149 4.52 -23.55 -8.98
C GLY A 149 6.02 -23.65 -8.75
N GLY A 150 6.77 -22.91 -9.59
CA GLY A 150 8.22 -22.83 -9.56
C GLY A 150 8.74 -21.64 -8.75
N TRP A 151 10.04 -21.65 -8.45
CA TRP A 151 10.72 -20.60 -7.66
C TRP A 151 10.62 -19.19 -8.31
N TRP A 152 10.49 -19.09 -9.63
CA TRP A 152 10.51 -17.84 -10.41
C TRP A 152 9.14 -17.37 -10.87
N ASP A 153 8.04 -18.01 -10.49
CA ASP A 153 6.68 -17.67 -10.95
C ASP A 153 6.25 -16.26 -10.56
N TRP A 154 6.86 -15.69 -9.52
CA TRP A 154 6.64 -14.33 -9.09
C TRP A 154 7.34 -13.28 -9.97
N LEU A 155 8.26 -13.69 -10.86
CA LEU A 155 9.04 -12.79 -11.73
C LEU A 155 8.52 -12.84 -13.16
N THR A 156 7.61 -11.95 -13.50
CA THR A 156 6.99 -11.84 -14.83
C THR A 156 6.98 -10.38 -15.30
N PRO A 157 6.76 -10.12 -16.60
CA PRO A 157 6.60 -8.74 -17.08
C PRO A 157 5.46 -7.98 -16.41
N PHE A 158 4.37 -8.67 -16.04
CA PHE A 158 3.25 -8.05 -15.33
C PHE A 158 3.62 -7.68 -13.89
N THR A 159 4.33 -8.56 -13.17
CA THR A 159 4.77 -8.26 -11.79
C THR A 159 5.80 -7.13 -11.75
N LEU A 160 6.68 -7.06 -12.75
CA LEU A 160 7.60 -5.91 -12.90
C LEU A 160 6.83 -4.61 -13.15
N LEU A 161 5.82 -4.64 -14.01
CA LEU A 161 4.95 -3.49 -14.27
C LEU A 161 4.23 -3.03 -12.99
N THR A 162 3.64 -3.96 -12.22
CA THR A 162 2.96 -3.62 -10.96
C THR A 162 3.94 -3.14 -9.89
N GLY A 163 5.17 -3.66 -9.87
CA GLY A 163 6.26 -3.16 -9.02
C GLY A 163 6.58 -1.69 -9.32
N ILE A 164 6.81 -1.36 -10.60
CA ILE A 164 7.06 0.01 -11.05
C ILE A 164 5.84 0.92 -10.79
N ALA A 165 4.64 0.40 -11.04
CA ALA A 165 3.40 1.15 -10.81
C ALA A 165 3.23 1.53 -9.32
N LEU A 166 3.53 0.62 -8.41
CA LEU A 166 3.43 0.91 -6.98
C LEU A 166 4.51 1.90 -6.52
N VAL A 167 5.74 1.80 -7.03
CA VAL A 167 6.80 2.78 -6.76
C VAL A 167 6.37 4.18 -7.19
N MET A 168 5.83 4.32 -8.41
CA MET A 168 5.35 5.61 -8.90
C MET A 168 4.15 6.12 -8.09
N GLY A 169 3.24 5.24 -7.72
CA GLY A 169 2.08 5.56 -6.89
C GLY A 169 2.47 6.01 -5.48
N TYR A 170 3.38 5.31 -4.82
CA TYR A 170 3.83 5.73 -3.48
C TYR A 170 4.66 7.01 -3.54
N ALA A 171 5.47 7.20 -4.60
CA ALA A 171 6.12 8.49 -4.83
C ALA A 171 5.09 9.64 -5.00
N LEU A 172 3.94 9.38 -5.63
CA LEU A 172 2.84 10.34 -5.70
C LEU A 172 2.25 10.64 -4.32
N LEU A 173 1.97 9.61 -3.51
CA LEU A 173 1.48 9.79 -2.13
C LEU A 173 2.49 10.60 -1.31
N GLY A 174 3.77 10.27 -1.36
CA GLY A 174 4.83 11.00 -0.67
C GLY A 174 4.97 12.45 -1.14
N ALA A 175 4.93 12.69 -2.45
CA ALA A 175 5.00 14.06 -3.01
C ALA A 175 3.82 14.92 -2.56
N THR A 176 2.61 14.37 -2.62
CA THR A 176 1.38 15.08 -2.20
C THR A 176 1.28 15.24 -0.68
N TRP A 177 1.82 14.29 0.09
CA TRP A 177 2.02 14.43 1.54
C TRP A 177 2.94 15.60 1.87
N LEU A 178 4.10 15.68 1.20
CA LEU A 178 5.04 16.79 1.40
C LEU A 178 4.44 18.14 0.98
N VAL A 179 3.61 18.20 -0.08
CA VAL A 179 2.85 19.42 -0.42
C VAL A 179 1.96 19.85 0.74
N MET A 180 1.33 18.91 1.42
CA MET A 180 0.44 19.19 2.56
C MET A 180 1.22 19.58 3.82
N LYS A 181 2.39 18.95 4.07
CA LYS A 181 3.13 19.04 5.34
C LYS A 181 4.26 20.07 5.36
N THR A 182 4.68 20.60 4.21
CA THR A 182 5.83 21.51 4.12
C THR A 182 5.42 22.88 3.56
N GLU A 183 6.35 23.84 3.63
CA GLU A 183 6.20 25.21 3.12
C GLU A 183 7.37 25.62 2.25
N GLY A 184 7.25 26.77 1.60
CA GLY A 184 8.35 27.43 0.87
C GLY A 184 8.87 26.61 -0.32
N GLU A 185 10.21 26.57 -0.46
CA GLU A 185 10.87 25.97 -1.62
C GLU A 185 10.68 24.45 -1.68
N LEU A 186 10.69 23.76 -0.52
CA LEU A 186 10.47 22.32 -0.46
C LEU A 186 9.05 21.95 -0.92
N GLN A 187 8.03 22.71 -0.52
CA GLN A 187 6.66 22.50 -0.98
C GLN A 187 6.54 22.66 -2.50
N GLU A 188 7.13 23.69 -3.08
CA GLU A 188 7.08 23.91 -4.53
C GLU A 188 7.84 22.83 -5.31
N LYS A 189 8.96 22.33 -4.78
CA LYS A 189 9.68 21.16 -5.34
C LYS A 189 8.78 19.91 -5.29
N SER A 190 8.17 19.66 -4.15
CA SER A 190 7.26 18.52 -3.96
C SER A 190 6.05 18.60 -4.88
N ARG A 191 5.52 19.80 -5.13
CA ARG A 191 4.42 20.03 -6.09
C ARG A 191 4.83 19.69 -7.52
N ARG A 192 6.07 20.04 -7.93
CA ARG A 192 6.60 19.65 -9.25
C ARG A 192 6.78 18.14 -9.36
N GLN A 193 7.28 17.50 -8.31
CA GLN A 193 7.38 16.03 -8.25
C GLN A 193 6.00 15.37 -8.31
N ALA A 194 5.00 15.93 -7.62
CA ALA A 194 3.63 15.45 -7.67
C ALA A 194 3.01 15.49 -9.09
N TRP A 195 3.34 16.49 -9.92
CA TRP A 195 2.91 16.52 -11.31
C TRP A 195 3.47 15.36 -12.13
N VAL A 196 4.76 15.09 -11.99
CA VAL A 196 5.43 14.00 -12.74
C VAL A 196 4.92 12.64 -12.27
N THR A 197 4.87 12.44 -10.96
CA THR A 197 4.43 11.17 -10.37
C THR A 197 2.93 10.94 -10.61
N ALA A 198 2.09 11.99 -10.63
CA ALA A 198 0.67 11.88 -10.98
C ALA A 198 0.48 11.38 -12.42
N ALA A 199 1.17 12.00 -13.38
CA ALA A 199 1.11 11.57 -14.78
C ALA A 199 1.57 10.11 -14.93
N GLY A 200 2.70 9.75 -14.31
CA GLY A 200 3.22 8.38 -14.33
C GLY A 200 2.26 7.38 -13.69
N THR A 201 1.71 7.72 -12.53
CA THR A 201 0.76 6.84 -11.81
C THR A 201 -0.50 6.60 -12.62
N ILE A 202 -1.10 7.64 -13.23
CA ILE A 202 -2.31 7.49 -14.05
C ILE A 202 -2.05 6.61 -15.27
N VAL A 203 -0.92 6.80 -15.96
CA VAL A 203 -0.53 5.96 -17.10
C VAL A 203 -0.34 4.50 -16.66
N LEU A 204 0.32 4.26 -15.53
CA LEU A 204 0.59 2.91 -15.03
C LEU A 204 -0.68 2.24 -14.49
N ILE A 205 -1.58 2.97 -13.81
CA ILE A 205 -2.91 2.45 -13.45
C ILE A 205 -3.65 2.02 -14.73
N GLY A 206 -3.63 2.85 -15.78
CA GLY A 206 -4.23 2.52 -17.07
C GLY A 206 -3.62 1.25 -17.68
N ALA A 207 -2.29 1.13 -17.71
CA ALA A 207 -1.59 -0.03 -18.26
C ALA A 207 -1.92 -1.32 -17.50
N VAL A 208 -1.87 -1.30 -16.15
CA VAL A 208 -2.23 -2.45 -15.31
C VAL A 208 -3.70 -2.81 -15.49
N SER A 209 -4.60 -1.82 -15.49
CA SER A 209 -6.04 -2.05 -15.64
C SER A 209 -6.40 -2.61 -17.03
N LEU A 210 -5.70 -2.17 -18.09
CA LEU A 210 -5.91 -2.72 -19.44
C LEU A 210 -5.37 -4.15 -19.57
N TRP A 211 -4.32 -4.50 -18.85
CA TRP A 211 -3.72 -5.85 -18.93
C TRP A 211 -4.48 -6.88 -18.08
N THR A 212 -4.98 -6.48 -16.89
CA THR A 212 -5.61 -7.37 -15.91
C THR A 212 -6.74 -8.25 -16.48
N PRO A 213 -7.69 -7.76 -17.28
CA PRO A 213 -8.77 -8.58 -17.83
C PRO A 213 -8.31 -9.76 -18.68
N PHE A 214 -7.12 -9.63 -19.31
CA PHE A 214 -6.57 -10.66 -20.18
C PHE A 214 -5.73 -11.71 -19.44
N LEU A 215 -5.49 -11.54 -18.14
CA LEU A 215 -4.74 -12.51 -17.33
C LEU A 215 -5.57 -13.76 -17.04
N LYS A 216 -6.85 -13.61 -16.74
CA LYS A 216 -7.78 -14.69 -16.41
C LYS A 216 -9.18 -14.42 -16.98
N PRO A 217 -9.85 -15.43 -17.57
CA PRO A 217 -11.22 -15.27 -18.10
C PRO A 217 -12.24 -14.77 -17.07
N ILE A 218 -12.02 -15.10 -15.79
CA ILE A 218 -12.89 -14.66 -14.68
C ILE A 218 -12.87 -13.14 -14.50
N TYR A 219 -11.72 -12.47 -14.70
CA TYR A 219 -11.63 -11.01 -14.60
C TYR A 219 -12.34 -10.34 -15.76
N PHE A 220 -12.13 -10.85 -16.99
CA PHE A 220 -12.81 -10.34 -18.16
C PHE A 220 -14.34 -10.45 -18.02
N ALA A 221 -14.85 -11.63 -17.65
CA ALA A 221 -16.28 -11.85 -17.44
C ALA A 221 -16.84 -10.90 -16.35
N ARG A 222 -16.12 -10.70 -15.26
CA ARG A 222 -16.57 -9.87 -14.14
C ARG A 222 -16.64 -8.39 -14.49
N TRP A 223 -15.71 -7.90 -15.31
CA TRP A 223 -15.64 -6.49 -15.66
C TRP A 223 -16.60 -6.12 -16.81
N PHE A 224 -16.84 -7.05 -17.76
CA PHE A 224 -17.52 -6.75 -19.01
C PHE A 224 -18.84 -7.55 -19.22
N ALA A 225 -19.17 -8.55 -18.38
CA ALA A 225 -20.44 -9.25 -18.50
C ALA A 225 -21.61 -8.39 -18.02
N TRP A 226 -22.72 -8.42 -18.75
CA TRP A 226 -23.96 -7.78 -18.34
C TRP A 226 -24.67 -8.64 -17.27
N PRO A 227 -25.25 -8.05 -16.18
CA PRO A 227 -25.30 -6.62 -15.79
C PRO A 227 -24.13 -6.16 -14.91
N ALA A 228 -23.16 -7.03 -14.59
CA ALA A 228 -22.06 -6.75 -13.68
C ALA A 228 -21.20 -5.54 -14.15
N MET A 229 -21.11 -5.33 -15.47
CA MET A 229 -20.42 -4.19 -16.07
C MET A 229 -20.90 -2.83 -15.54
N LEU A 230 -22.17 -2.68 -15.20
CA LEU A 230 -22.70 -1.42 -14.66
C LEU A 230 -22.10 -1.08 -13.29
N PHE A 231 -21.87 -2.09 -12.46
CA PHE A 231 -21.30 -1.92 -11.13
C PHE A 231 -19.77 -1.76 -11.20
N SER A 232 -19.13 -2.54 -12.06
CA SER A 232 -17.67 -2.43 -12.24
C SER A 232 -17.24 -1.12 -12.89
N ALA A 233 -18.08 -0.51 -13.74
CA ALA A 233 -17.82 0.79 -14.36
C ALA A 233 -17.78 1.97 -13.37
N ILE A 234 -18.39 1.84 -12.19
CA ILE A 234 -18.38 2.89 -11.15
C ILE A 234 -16.94 3.18 -10.71
N VAL A 235 -16.12 2.14 -10.54
CA VAL A 235 -14.73 2.29 -10.06
C VAL A 235 -13.89 3.15 -11.00
N PRO A 236 -13.76 2.86 -12.31
CA PRO A 236 -12.98 3.70 -13.22
C PRO A 236 -13.55 5.12 -13.35
N LEU A 237 -14.86 5.33 -13.26
CA LEU A 237 -15.45 6.68 -13.26
C LEU A 237 -15.02 7.48 -12.03
N LEU A 238 -15.01 6.88 -10.85
CA LEU A 238 -14.52 7.51 -9.62
C LEU A 238 -13.00 7.74 -9.67
N VAL A 239 -12.23 6.82 -10.27
CA VAL A 239 -10.78 7.01 -10.52
C VAL A 239 -10.55 8.24 -11.39
N LEU A 240 -11.33 8.44 -12.45
CA LEU A 240 -11.25 9.63 -13.29
C LEU A 240 -11.61 10.90 -12.50
N ALA A 241 -12.61 10.85 -11.63
CA ALA A 241 -12.97 11.98 -10.76
C ALA A 241 -11.83 12.33 -9.78
N CYS A 242 -11.19 11.32 -9.17
CA CYS A 242 -10.01 11.54 -8.32
C CYS A 242 -8.81 12.07 -9.11
N ALA A 243 -8.57 11.57 -10.33
CA ALA A 243 -7.52 12.09 -11.22
C ALA A 243 -7.77 13.56 -11.59
N TYR A 244 -9.01 13.93 -11.86
CA TYR A 244 -9.38 15.33 -12.08
C TYR A 244 -9.21 16.17 -10.81
N GLY A 245 -9.60 15.66 -9.64
CA GLY A 245 -9.40 16.33 -8.35
C GLY A 245 -7.92 16.58 -8.05
N LEU A 246 -7.06 15.60 -8.38
CA LEU A 246 -5.61 15.71 -8.26
C LEU A 246 -5.06 16.80 -9.20
N TYR A 247 -5.46 16.77 -10.48
CA TYR A 247 -5.09 17.78 -11.47
C TYR A 247 -5.50 19.19 -11.02
N ALA A 248 -6.77 19.38 -10.65
CA ALA A 248 -7.30 20.67 -10.18
C ALA A 248 -6.59 21.14 -8.90
N GLY A 249 -6.37 20.24 -7.92
CA GLY A 249 -5.69 20.56 -6.67
C GLY A 249 -4.23 21.02 -6.89
N LEU A 250 -3.49 20.37 -7.79
CA LEU A 250 -2.12 20.76 -8.14
C LEU A 250 -2.09 22.08 -8.90
N ARG A 251 -3.03 22.30 -9.84
CA ARG A 251 -3.16 23.53 -10.62
C ARG A 251 -3.49 24.73 -9.75
N ASP A 252 -4.46 24.57 -8.85
CA ASP A 252 -4.95 25.62 -7.96
C ASP A 252 -4.04 25.82 -6.73
N LYS A 253 -2.91 25.13 -6.67
CA LYS A 253 -1.94 25.15 -5.58
C LYS A 253 -2.52 24.83 -4.20
N SER A 254 -3.57 24.00 -4.16
CA SER A 254 -4.16 23.53 -2.91
C SER A 254 -3.18 22.65 -2.11
N ASP A 255 -3.17 22.76 -0.80
CA ASP A 255 -2.31 21.95 0.07
C ASP A 255 -2.89 20.55 0.32
N TYR A 256 -4.21 20.43 0.50
CA TYR A 256 -4.86 19.18 0.93
C TYR A 256 -5.45 18.37 -0.24
N ARG A 257 -6.01 19.03 -1.25
CA ARG A 257 -6.70 18.35 -2.35
C ARG A 257 -5.84 17.32 -3.09
N PRO A 258 -4.56 17.60 -3.42
CA PRO A 258 -3.73 16.62 -4.10
C PRO A 258 -3.56 15.33 -3.30
N PHE A 259 -3.32 15.42 -1.99
CA PHE A 259 -3.14 14.25 -1.14
C PHE A 259 -4.44 13.44 -1.00
N LEU A 260 -5.57 14.10 -0.72
CA LEU A 260 -6.86 13.41 -0.60
C LEU A 260 -7.27 12.73 -1.91
N SER A 261 -7.01 13.36 -3.05
CA SER A 261 -7.28 12.76 -4.36
C SER A 261 -6.37 11.55 -4.63
N SER A 262 -5.11 11.61 -4.24
CA SER A 262 -4.18 10.48 -4.34
C SER A 262 -4.59 9.32 -3.44
N LEU A 263 -5.02 9.58 -2.21
CA LEU A 263 -5.62 8.57 -1.33
C LEU A 263 -6.85 7.92 -1.97
N GLY A 264 -7.73 8.74 -2.56
CA GLY A 264 -8.91 8.25 -3.28
C GLY A 264 -8.55 7.30 -4.42
N LEU A 265 -7.50 7.60 -5.21
CA LEU A 265 -7.00 6.71 -6.26
C LEU A 265 -6.57 5.35 -5.69
N PHE A 266 -5.82 5.33 -4.60
CA PHE A 266 -5.38 4.09 -3.96
C PHE A 266 -6.53 3.26 -3.41
N ILE A 267 -7.47 3.90 -2.70
CA ILE A 267 -8.66 3.24 -2.17
C ILE A 267 -9.49 2.62 -3.29
N LEU A 268 -9.70 3.36 -4.39
CA LEU A 268 -10.49 2.88 -5.53
C LEU A 268 -9.80 1.75 -6.29
N CYS A 269 -8.48 1.81 -6.48
CA CYS A 269 -7.71 0.70 -7.05
C CYS A 269 -7.82 -0.55 -6.17
N PHE A 270 -7.71 -0.39 -4.84
CA PHE A 270 -7.86 -1.50 -3.90
C PHE A 270 -9.27 -2.10 -3.92
N VAL A 271 -10.31 -1.27 -3.95
CA VAL A 271 -11.70 -1.72 -4.11
C VAL A 271 -11.89 -2.47 -5.43
N GLY A 272 -11.32 -1.97 -6.53
CA GLY A 272 -11.35 -2.64 -7.83
C GLY A 272 -10.69 -4.02 -7.80
N LEU A 273 -9.58 -4.18 -7.06
CA LEU A 273 -8.95 -5.48 -6.81
C LEU A 273 -9.86 -6.39 -5.97
N GLY A 274 -10.47 -5.88 -4.90
CA GLY A 274 -11.42 -6.64 -4.09
C GLY A 274 -12.61 -7.16 -4.89
N ILE A 275 -13.18 -6.33 -5.76
CA ILE A 275 -14.24 -6.73 -6.70
C ILE A 275 -13.73 -7.84 -7.66
N SER A 276 -12.50 -7.71 -8.14
CA SER A 276 -11.91 -8.69 -9.07
C SER A 276 -11.61 -10.03 -8.39
N PHE A 277 -11.19 -10.01 -7.14
CA PHE A 277 -10.80 -11.22 -6.39
C PHE A 277 -11.99 -11.99 -5.83
N TYR A 278 -13.04 -11.29 -5.35
CA TYR A 278 -14.18 -11.97 -4.72
C TYR A 278 -14.73 -13.08 -5.62
N PRO A 279 -15.05 -14.30 -5.12
CA PRO A 279 -15.02 -14.72 -3.72
C PRO A 279 -13.69 -15.36 -3.27
N TYR A 280 -12.62 -15.19 -4.02
CA TYR A 280 -11.35 -15.83 -3.75
C TYR A 280 -10.46 -14.97 -2.86
N ILE A 281 -9.79 -15.61 -1.89
CA ILE A 281 -8.70 -14.99 -1.13
C ILE A 281 -7.35 -15.19 -1.86
N VAL A 282 -7.21 -16.30 -2.59
CA VAL A 282 -6.10 -16.58 -3.50
C VAL A 282 -6.67 -16.90 -4.88
N PRO A 283 -6.80 -15.91 -5.78
CA PRO A 283 -7.41 -16.11 -7.10
C PRO A 283 -6.59 -17.03 -8.00
N PRO A 284 -7.22 -17.85 -8.82
CA PRO A 284 -8.61 -18.29 -8.77
C PRO A 284 -8.81 -19.56 -7.94
N SER A 285 -7.82 -19.95 -7.12
CA SER A 285 -7.65 -21.30 -6.61
C SER A 285 -8.31 -21.54 -5.25
N LEU A 286 -8.31 -20.54 -4.34
CA LEU A 286 -8.85 -20.71 -2.99
C LEU A 286 -9.92 -19.65 -2.69
N SER A 287 -11.14 -20.10 -2.39
CA SER A 287 -12.18 -19.20 -1.91
C SER A 287 -11.93 -18.77 -0.46
N ILE A 288 -12.63 -17.72 -0.02
CA ILE A 288 -12.62 -17.24 1.36
C ILE A 288 -12.99 -18.37 2.34
N TRP A 289 -14.01 -19.16 2.00
CA TRP A 289 -14.52 -20.24 2.88
C TRP A 289 -13.59 -21.45 2.89
N ASP A 290 -12.97 -21.82 1.77
CA ASP A 290 -12.04 -22.95 1.68
C ASP A 290 -10.76 -22.72 2.48
N ALA A 291 -10.33 -21.46 2.60
CA ALA A 291 -9.09 -21.06 3.25
C ALA A 291 -9.28 -20.77 4.75
N ALA A 292 -10.53 -20.60 5.22
CA ALA A 292 -10.83 -20.15 6.56
C ALA A 292 -10.48 -21.18 7.66
N ALA A 293 -10.08 -20.67 8.80
CA ALA A 293 -9.97 -21.46 10.03
C ALA A 293 -11.37 -21.88 10.53
N PRO A 294 -11.48 -22.87 11.42
CA PRO A 294 -12.77 -23.30 11.99
C PRO A 294 -13.51 -22.14 12.68
N ASP A 295 -14.86 -22.14 12.58
CA ASP A 295 -15.73 -21.08 13.12
C ASP A 295 -15.49 -20.77 14.60
N LYS A 296 -15.16 -21.79 15.41
CA LYS A 296 -14.84 -21.58 16.84
C LYS A 296 -13.61 -20.69 17.03
N SER A 297 -12.58 -20.87 16.21
CA SER A 297 -11.37 -20.05 16.23
C SER A 297 -11.68 -18.65 15.71
N LEU A 298 -12.42 -18.54 14.60
CA LEU A 298 -12.83 -17.25 14.02
C LEU A 298 -13.65 -16.43 15.02
N GLY A 299 -14.62 -17.06 15.70
CA GLY A 299 -15.46 -16.40 16.70
C GLY A 299 -14.64 -15.93 17.91
N PHE A 300 -13.72 -16.74 18.41
CA PHE A 300 -12.82 -16.35 19.51
C PHE A 300 -11.94 -15.15 19.14
N LEU A 301 -11.30 -15.19 17.98
CA LEU A 301 -10.46 -14.10 17.49
C LEU A 301 -11.26 -12.83 17.24
N LEU A 302 -12.53 -12.94 16.81
CA LEU A 302 -13.39 -11.79 16.54
C LEU A 302 -13.67 -10.99 17.82
N VAL A 303 -13.79 -11.63 18.97
CA VAL A 303 -13.96 -10.94 20.26
C VAL A 303 -12.75 -10.03 20.53
N GLY A 304 -11.53 -10.53 20.30
CA GLY A 304 -10.32 -9.73 20.45
C GLY A 304 -10.27 -8.58 19.43
N ALA A 305 -10.62 -8.84 18.16
CA ALA A 305 -10.64 -7.83 17.11
C ALA A 305 -11.63 -6.71 17.38
N LEU A 306 -12.83 -7.02 17.90
CA LEU A 306 -13.85 -6.02 18.24
C LEU A 306 -13.39 -5.02 19.33
N VAL A 307 -12.45 -5.40 20.17
CA VAL A 307 -11.87 -4.51 21.19
C VAL A 307 -10.62 -3.80 20.64
N LEU A 308 -9.69 -4.55 20.04
CA LEU A 308 -8.39 -4.02 19.63
C LEU A 308 -8.50 -3.10 18.41
N MET A 309 -9.31 -3.43 17.39
CA MET A 309 -9.42 -2.62 16.17
C MET A 309 -9.92 -1.20 16.45
N PRO A 310 -11.03 -0.97 17.20
CA PRO A 310 -11.45 0.38 17.57
C PRO A 310 -10.39 1.15 18.37
N LEU A 311 -9.66 0.48 19.26
CA LEU A 311 -8.61 1.09 20.07
C LEU A 311 -7.42 1.53 19.19
N ILE A 312 -6.97 0.69 18.26
CA ILE A 312 -5.91 1.02 17.31
C ILE A 312 -6.34 2.17 16.40
N LEU A 313 -7.57 2.14 15.88
CA LEU A 313 -8.12 3.22 15.05
C LEU A 313 -8.21 4.55 15.81
N ALA A 314 -8.66 4.52 17.06
CA ALA A 314 -8.73 5.71 17.91
C ALA A 314 -7.33 6.27 18.17
N TYR A 315 -6.36 5.43 18.49
CA TYR A 315 -4.97 5.84 18.68
C TYR A 315 -4.37 6.42 17.39
N THR A 316 -4.55 5.76 16.25
CA THR A 316 -4.09 6.24 14.95
C THR A 316 -4.71 7.62 14.64
N ALA A 317 -6.03 7.75 14.76
CA ALA A 317 -6.72 9.02 14.53
C ALA A 317 -6.22 10.14 15.48
N TYR A 318 -5.98 9.81 16.75
CA TYR A 318 -5.43 10.74 17.72
C TYR A 318 -4.02 11.18 17.36
N SER A 319 -3.14 10.24 16.94
CA SER A 319 -1.77 10.55 16.50
C SER A 319 -1.78 11.53 15.32
N TYR A 320 -2.58 11.25 14.28
CA TYR A 320 -2.72 12.16 13.14
C TYR A 320 -3.32 13.53 13.52
N TRP A 321 -4.21 13.56 14.52
CA TRP A 321 -4.78 14.82 15.01
C TRP A 321 -3.75 15.65 15.80
N VAL A 322 -2.92 15.02 16.62
CA VAL A 322 -1.85 15.70 17.38
C VAL A 322 -0.82 16.31 16.43
N PHE A 323 -0.35 15.55 15.46
CA PHE A 323 0.69 15.97 14.50
C PHE A 323 0.11 16.59 13.22
N ARG A 324 -1.10 17.18 13.29
CA ARG A 324 -1.67 17.91 12.15
C ARG A 324 -0.91 19.22 11.90
N GLY A 325 -1.02 19.75 10.69
CA GLY A 325 -0.36 21.02 10.32
C GLY A 325 0.94 20.82 9.57
N LYS A 326 1.66 21.91 9.37
CA LYS A 326 2.97 21.93 8.72
C LYS A 326 4.05 21.48 9.71
N VAL A 327 5.11 20.89 9.18
CA VAL A 327 6.30 20.51 9.97
C VAL A 327 7.06 21.77 10.34
N ASP A 328 7.43 21.93 11.60
CA ASP A 328 8.35 22.99 12.01
C ASP A 328 9.78 22.64 11.55
N PRO A 329 10.40 23.46 10.68
CA PRO A 329 11.74 23.22 10.21
C PRO A 329 12.84 23.27 11.30
N HIS A 330 12.52 23.81 12.47
CA HIS A 330 13.43 23.99 13.60
C HIS A 330 13.30 22.92 14.68
N GLU A 331 12.21 22.14 14.66
CA GLU A 331 12.04 21.00 15.57
C GLU A 331 12.78 19.78 14.99
N GLY A 332 13.77 19.29 15.73
CA GLY A 332 14.42 18.00 15.44
C GLY A 332 13.63 16.85 16.04
N TYR A 333 13.69 15.68 15.41
CA TYR A 333 13.20 14.43 16.02
C TYR A 333 14.12 14.04 17.18
N HIS A 334 13.59 13.99 18.40
CA HIS A 334 14.29 13.64 19.64
C HIS A 334 13.85 12.27 20.13
#